data_85d1ba878c35745975b3772b68d213ac
#
_entry.id   85d1ba878c35745975b3772b68d213ac
#
_cell.length_a   1.000
_cell.length_b   1.000
_cell.length_c   1.000
_cell.angle_alpha   90.00
_cell.angle_beta   90.00
_cell.angle_gamma   90.00
#
_symmetry.space_group_name_H-M   'P 1'
#
loop_
_entity.id
_entity.type
_entity.pdbx_description
1 polymer ?
#
loop_
_entity_poly.entity_id
_entity_poly.type
_entity_poly.pdbx_seq_one_letter_code
_entity_poly.pdbx_strand_id
1 'polypeptide(L)'
;MLYAVIDIGSTTIRMAIYEILDNKLNLIHKRKYTVGLASYVKDNVMEQAGIDKACEILNSFKSFLTSFNIENVSAFTTAALRNAQNSKEAVAEIIARTGIDLHIISGDEEATYDFIAATHELDYHDGFIIDIGGASTELIRFADNKIIQKTSLPIGSLALHTKYATDFLPSEEEIAQMIKEVHAIIDTAPEFKDISHAEICGIGGTCKGARALYNEMYAQDDANETIPADKIPEMISHFTRGHKLTDKDITTLLKTVPDRLHTIIPGMVIANEIAKLIHATAITYKDAGMREGFLYTHVIEGYFFMQKNNDILQILFSYQDKNYAQFVQKLLPKNIDRENIKIIGIRLPQLRKIAKNLVKNNWQEFLKQNTNEYFEQIMLEGFVIAYAPIDVNAKQKLIQNFLPKINNWSICDSFCASFQLKTKDKDLYLSFIKNYLNSPNEYELRFAIVMLLDYYLTEDFADNALQLVYNTKDISYSVNMAKAWAFSKYFTFYPDKGLNFLQTKSLSKDVFKMTCQKIRDSRRVSSRYKEALKNL
;
A
#
# COMPACT_ATOMS: atom_id res chain seq x y z
N MET A 1 4.59 -15.60 11.70
CA MET A 1 5.47 -15.06 10.63
C MET A 1 6.01 -13.70 11.04
N LEU A 2 7.23 -13.33 10.53
CA LEU A 2 7.77 -11.99 10.76
C LEU A 2 7.26 -11.03 9.68
N TYR A 3 6.88 -9.83 10.11
CA TYR A 3 6.40 -8.76 9.24
C TYR A 3 6.96 -7.41 9.70
N ALA A 4 7.54 -6.65 8.79
CA ALA A 4 8.08 -5.33 9.07
C ALA A 4 7.14 -4.24 8.55
N VAL A 5 6.91 -3.21 9.37
CA VAL A 5 6.19 -2.00 8.98
C VAL A 5 7.12 -0.81 9.13
N ILE A 6 7.22 -0.01 8.09
CA ILE A 6 7.99 1.24 8.07
C ILE A 6 7.00 2.40 7.98
N ASP A 7 7.10 3.29 8.94
CA ASP A 7 6.25 4.48 9.09
C ASP A 7 7.12 5.74 8.96
N ILE A 8 6.84 6.56 7.94
CA ILE A 8 7.51 7.83 7.68
C ILE A 8 6.58 8.97 8.11
N GLY A 9 6.70 9.33 9.39
CA GLY A 9 5.93 10.42 9.98
C GLY A 9 6.62 11.77 9.93
N SER A 10 5.92 12.82 10.37
CA SER A 10 6.40 14.19 10.38
C SER A 10 7.60 14.43 11.31
N THR A 11 7.63 13.76 12.45
CA THR A 11 8.70 13.89 13.45
C THR A 11 9.72 12.75 13.36
N THR A 12 9.25 11.53 13.06
CA THR A 12 10.08 10.32 13.16
C THR A 12 9.88 9.40 11.97
N ILE A 13 10.96 8.71 11.58
CA ILE A 13 10.91 7.55 10.69
C ILE A 13 11.14 6.31 11.55
N ARG A 14 10.22 5.34 11.48
CA ARG A 14 10.22 4.15 12.32
C ARG A 14 10.12 2.89 11.50
N MET A 15 10.78 1.84 11.97
CA MET A 15 10.58 0.47 11.54
C MET A 15 10.21 -0.37 12.76
N ALA A 16 9.13 -1.13 12.65
CA ALA A 16 8.74 -2.09 13.65
C ALA A 16 8.61 -3.48 13.00
N ILE A 17 9.11 -4.50 13.69
CA ILE A 17 9.02 -5.90 13.25
C ILE A 17 8.12 -6.62 14.24
N TYR A 18 7.08 -7.22 13.72
CA TYR A 18 6.10 -7.98 14.48
C TYR A 18 6.22 -9.46 14.14
N GLU A 19 6.10 -10.29 15.15
CA GLU A 19 5.73 -11.69 14.98
C GLU A 19 4.21 -11.79 15.00
N ILE A 20 3.67 -12.40 13.95
CA ILE A 20 2.22 -12.64 13.84
C ILE A 20 1.98 -14.11 14.09
N LEU A 21 1.36 -14.42 15.24
CA LEU A 21 0.98 -15.76 15.68
C LEU A 21 -0.46 -15.72 16.18
N ASP A 22 -1.29 -16.66 15.74
CA ASP A 22 -2.69 -16.82 16.17
C ASP A 22 -3.48 -15.50 16.17
N ASN A 23 -3.24 -14.66 15.14
CA ASN A 23 -3.83 -13.33 14.95
C ASN A 23 -3.48 -12.28 16.01
N LYS A 24 -2.42 -12.52 16.76
CA LYS A 24 -1.86 -11.56 17.70
C LYS A 24 -0.59 -10.95 17.11
N LEU A 25 -0.44 -9.67 17.36
CA LEU A 25 0.77 -8.91 17.03
C LEU A 25 1.71 -8.93 18.24
N ASN A 26 2.86 -9.56 18.09
CA ASN A 26 3.93 -9.48 19.07
C ASN A 26 5.03 -8.58 18.51
N LEU A 27 5.23 -7.39 19.09
CA LEU A 27 6.33 -6.51 18.71
C LEU A 27 7.67 -7.13 19.12
N ILE A 28 8.49 -7.51 18.13
CA ILE A 28 9.80 -8.15 18.37
C ILE A 28 10.94 -7.13 18.38
N HIS A 29 10.89 -6.16 17.47
CA HIS A 29 11.96 -5.16 17.34
C HIS A 29 11.42 -3.85 16.81
N LYS A 30 12.00 -2.74 17.26
CA LYS A 30 11.71 -1.41 16.75
C LYS A 30 12.99 -0.58 16.60
N ARG A 31 13.05 0.17 15.52
CA ARG A 31 14.04 1.24 15.31
C ARG A 31 13.33 2.54 15.02
N LYS A 32 13.83 3.61 15.59
CA LYS A 32 13.29 4.95 15.46
C LYS A 32 14.40 5.94 15.20
N TYR A 33 14.19 6.82 14.24
CA TYR A 33 15.04 7.99 13.98
C TYR A 33 14.19 9.24 14.11
N THR A 34 14.57 10.14 15.01
CA THR A 34 13.94 11.46 15.12
C THR A 34 14.57 12.38 14.08
N VAL A 35 13.80 12.73 13.06
CA VAL A 35 14.27 13.45 11.87
C VAL A 35 13.66 14.82 11.75
N GLY A 36 12.41 14.97 12.19
CA GLY A 36 11.65 16.21 12.01
C GLY A 36 11.38 16.53 10.54
N LEU A 37 10.92 15.56 9.76
CA LEU A 37 10.68 15.76 8.31
C LEU A 37 9.78 16.96 8.01
N ALA A 38 8.85 17.29 8.90
CA ALA A 38 8.01 18.47 8.73
C ALA A 38 8.81 19.79 8.66
N SER A 39 10.00 19.88 9.27
CA SER A 39 10.87 21.06 9.20
C SER A 39 11.58 21.23 7.85
N TYR A 40 11.59 20.19 7.01
CA TYR A 40 12.09 20.24 5.64
C TYR A 40 10.99 20.58 4.62
N VAL A 41 9.77 20.87 5.07
CA VAL A 41 8.69 21.37 4.21
C VAL A 41 8.68 22.89 4.29
N LYS A 42 9.13 23.56 3.22
CA LYS A 42 9.09 25.02 3.09
C LYS A 42 8.18 25.40 1.94
N ASP A 43 7.36 26.42 2.14
CA ASP A 43 6.38 26.88 1.17
C ASP A 43 5.50 25.72 0.61
N ASN A 44 5.14 24.77 1.48
CA ASN A 44 4.44 23.54 1.14
C ASN A 44 5.19 22.60 0.17
N VAL A 45 6.51 22.71 0.03
CA VAL A 45 7.34 21.85 -0.81
C VAL A 45 8.33 21.10 0.07
N MET A 46 8.43 19.79 -0.08
CA MET A 46 9.45 18.97 0.56
C MET A 46 10.82 19.27 -0.07
N GLU A 47 11.75 19.77 0.74
CA GLU A 47 13.12 20.07 0.29
C GLU A 47 13.90 18.78 -0.02
N GLN A 48 14.88 18.88 -0.92
CA GLN A 48 15.75 17.77 -1.30
C GLN A 48 16.48 17.15 -0.10
N ALA A 49 16.91 17.96 0.85
CA ALA A 49 17.56 17.49 2.07
C ALA A 49 16.67 16.55 2.92
N GLY A 50 15.35 16.79 2.94
CA GLY A 50 14.39 15.90 3.59
C GLY A 50 14.25 14.56 2.86
N ILE A 51 14.20 14.58 1.53
CA ILE A 51 14.19 13.38 0.68
C ILE A 51 15.46 12.57 0.88
N ASP A 52 16.63 13.22 0.87
CA ASP A 52 17.92 12.58 1.07
C ASP A 52 18.01 11.88 2.43
N LYS A 53 17.52 12.55 3.47
CA LYS A 53 17.50 12.00 4.83
C LYS A 53 16.56 10.79 4.96
N ALA A 54 15.40 10.85 4.34
CA ALA A 54 14.48 9.72 4.28
C ALA A 54 15.13 8.52 3.55
N CYS A 55 15.77 8.74 2.41
CA CYS A 55 16.47 7.69 1.65
C CYS A 55 17.61 7.04 2.45
N GLU A 56 18.42 7.83 3.17
CA GLU A 56 19.49 7.32 4.04
C GLU A 56 18.96 6.32 5.05
N ILE A 57 17.89 6.69 5.77
CA ILE A 57 17.30 5.88 6.82
C ILE A 57 16.63 4.63 6.25
N LEU A 58 15.88 4.77 5.15
CA LEU A 58 15.21 3.65 4.50
C LEU A 58 16.20 2.61 3.96
N ASN A 59 17.33 3.05 3.41
CA ASN A 59 18.39 2.14 2.97
C ASN A 59 19.03 1.40 4.16
N SER A 60 19.19 2.07 5.32
CA SER A 60 19.63 1.42 6.55
C SER A 60 18.64 0.36 7.03
N PHE A 61 17.33 0.65 6.97
CA PHE A 61 16.29 -0.34 7.28
C PHE A 61 16.29 -1.51 6.31
N LYS A 62 16.39 -1.25 5.01
CA LYS A 62 16.47 -2.28 3.98
C LYS A 62 17.65 -3.22 4.21
N SER A 63 18.83 -2.66 4.48
CA SER A 63 20.03 -3.45 4.79
C SER A 63 19.81 -4.35 6.01
N PHE A 64 19.20 -3.81 7.07
CA PHE A 64 18.85 -4.58 8.26
C PHE A 64 17.88 -5.73 7.93
N LEU A 65 16.77 -5.45 7.25
CA LEU A 65 15.77 -6.45 6.89
C LEU A 65 16.35 -7.57 6.01
N THR A 66 17.19 -7.20 5.05
CA THR A 66 17.90 -8.16 4.19
C THR A 66 18.82 -9.07 4.98
N SER A 67 19.56 -8.53 5.98
CA SER A 67 20.48 -9.31 6.82
C SER A 67 19.77 -10.38 7.66
N PHE A 68 18.47 -10.19 7.94
CA PHE A 68 17.64 -11.15 8.69
C PHE A 68 16.64 -11.91 7.82
N ASN A 69 16.72 -11.80 6.49
CA ASN A 69 15.81 -12.43 5.53
C ASN A 69 14.32 -12.12 5.79
N ILE A 70 14.00 -10.88 6.21
CA ILE A 70 12.63 -10.43 6.43
C ILE A 70 12.11 -9.85 5.12
N GLU A 71 11.27 -10.61 4.43
CA GLU A 71 10.74 -10.26 3.10
C GLU A 71 9.36 -9.58 3.14
N ASN A 72 8.59 -9.82 4.22
CA ASN A 72 7.27 -9.21 4.37
C ASN A 72 7.45 -7.80 4.93
N VAL A 73 7.33 -6.81 4.07
CA VAL A 73 7.54 -5.39 4.40
C VAL A 73 6.44 -4.55 3.80
N SER A 74 5.87 -3.65 4.59
CA SER A 74 5.05 -2.53 4.11
C SER A 74 5.66 -1.22 4.59
N ALA A 75 5.63 -0.21 3.73
CA ALA A 75 6.08 1.12 4.08
C ALA A 75 5.03 2.15 3.68
N PHE A 76 4.81 3.13 4.53
CA PHE A 76 3.88 4.21 4.27
C PHE A 76 4.38 5.54 4.82
N THR A 77 3.81 6.62 4.30
CA THR A 77 4.07 7.98 4.74
C THR A 77 2.77 8.73 5.01
N THR A 78 2.83 9.65 5.97
CA THR A 78 1.69 10.43 6.44
C THR A 78 1.88 11.93 6.20
N ALA A 79 1.39 12.77 7.07
CA ALA A 79 1.18 14.20 6.88
C ALA A 79 2.36 14.97 6.27
N ALA A 80 3.62 14.70 6.64
CA ALA A 80 4.75 15.50 6.14
C ALA A 80 4.96 15.40 4.63
N LEU A 81 4.92 14.19 4.07
CA LEU A 81 5.01 13.97 2.62
C LEU A 81 3.64 14.10 1.94
N ARG A 82 2.55 13.64 2.60
CA ARG A 82 1.19 13.73 2.07
C ARG A 82 0.79 15.16 1.71
N ASN A 83 1.08 16.12 2.59
CA ASN A 83 0.62 17.50 2.47
C ASN A 83 1.55 18.37 1.60
N ALA A 84 2.70 17.88 1.17
CA ALA A 84 3.61 18.61 0.30
C ALA A 84 3.07 18.70 -1.13
N GLN A 85 3.24 19.85 -1.79
CA GLN A 85 2.83 20.04 -3.18
C GLN A 85 3.54 19.10 -4.14
N ASN A 86 4.82 18.78 -3.88
CA ASN A 86 5.64 17.82 -4.63
C ASN A 86 5.59 16.39 -4.05
N SER A 87 4.51 16.03 -3.34
CA SER A 87 4.36 14.74 -2.67
C SER A 87 4.64 13.54 -3.57
N LYS A 88 4.05 13.52 -4.77
CA LYS A 88 4.18 12.40 -5.72
C LYS A 88 5.60 12.26 -6.25
N GLU A 89 6.24 13.37 -6.57
CA GLU A 89 7.61 13.43 -7.07
C GLU A 89 8.59 12.99 -5.98
N ALA A 90 8.44 13.49 -4.76
CA ALA A 90 9.27 13.13 -3.61
C ALA A 90 9.14 11.62 -3.28
N VAL A 91 7.93 11.08 -3.25
CA VAL A 91 7.69 9.65 -3.02
C VAL A 91 8.26 8.80 -4.16
N ALA A 92 8.06 9.21 -5.42
CA ALA A 92 8.62 8.50 -6.57
C ALA A 92 10.17 8.46 -6.54
N GLU A 93 10.82 9.56 -6.14
CA GLU A 93 12.27 9.61 -5.96
C GLU A 93 12.74 8.69 -4.83
N ILE A 94 12.05 8.70 -3.67
CA ILE A 94 12.37 7.82 -2.55
C ILE A 94 12.27 6.35 -2.98
N ILE A 95 11.19 5.97 -3.68
CA ILE A 95 11.02 4.60 -4.20
C ILE A 95 12.15 4.24 -5.17
N ALA A 96 12.48 5.12 -6.12
CA ALA A 96 13.54 4.88 -7.11
C ALA A 96 14.92 4.67 -6.45
N ARG A 97 15.24 5.44 -5.38
CA ARG A 97 16.53 5.41 -4.68
C ARG A 97 16.66 4.29 -3.65
N THR A 98 15.55 3.82 -3.09
CA THR A 98 15.56 2.80 -2.02
C THR A 98 15.04 1.45 -2.49
N GLY A 99 14.20 1.42 -3.52
CA GLY A 99 13.50 0.22 -3.96
C GLY A 99 12.47 -0.29 -2.94
N ILE A 100 12.08 0.53 -1.96
CA ILE A 100 10.99 0.25 -1.01
C ILE A 100 9.73 0.86 -1.59
N ASP A 101 8.69 0.03 -1.78
CA ASP A 101 7.37 0.51 -2.20
C ASP A 101 6.73 1.32 -1.06
N LEU A 102 6.45 2.60 -1.31
CA LEU A 102 6.01 3.55 -0.30
C LEU A 102 4.60 4.06 -0.64
N HIS A 103 3.65 3.81 0.25
CA HIS A 103 2.27 4.24 0.10
C HIS A 103 2.03 5.56 0.84
N ILE A 104 1.30 6.48 0.21
CA ILE A 104 0.83 7.71 0.87
C ILE A 104 -0.50 7.38 1.53
N ILE A 105 -0.55 7.45 2.85
CA ILE A 105 -1.75 7.24 3.64
C ILE A 105 -2.52 8.56 3.76
N SER A 106 -3.79 8.57 3.39
CA SER A 106 -4.68 9.71 3.61
C SER A 106 -4.99 9.90 5.11
N GLY A 107 -5.40 11.10 5.52
CA GLY A 107 -5.82 11.33 6.92
C GLY A 107 -7.03 10.48 7.32
N ASP A 108 -7.90 10.17 6.37
CA ASP A 108 -9.05 9.30 6.57
C ASP A 108 -8.65 7.83 6.81
N GLU A 109 -7.65 7.34 6.09
CA GLU A 109 -7.07 6.00 6.32
C GLU A 109 -6.30 5.96 7.63
N GLU A 110 -5.52 7.01 7.96
CA GLU A 110 -4.76 7.15 9.21
C GLU A 110 -5.72 7.03 10.41
N ALA A 111 -6.79 7.82 10.44
CA ALA A 111 -7.82 7.74 11.48
C ALA A 111 -8.52 6.36 11.55
N THR A 112 -8.70 5.70 10.40
CA THR A 112 -9.29 4.34 10.37
C THR A 112 -8.36 3.31 11.00
N TYR A 113 -7.06 3.35 10.69
CA TYR A 113 -6.09 2.43 11.29
C TYR A 113 -5.92 2.68 12.78
N ASP A 114 -5.93 3.94 13.21
CA ASP A 114 -5.89 4.30 14.63
C ASP A 114 -7.10 3.76 15.39
N PHE A 115 -8.29 3.88 14.81
CA PHE A 115 -9.51 3.29 15.36
C PHE A 115 -9.40 1.77 15.50
N ILE A 116 -8.99 1.08 14.44
CA ILE A 116 -8.85 -0.38 14.45
C ILE A 116 -7.84 -0.81 15.52
N ALA A 117 -6.68 -0.16 15.59
CA ALA A 117 -5.68 -0.47 16.60
C ALA A 117 -6.18 -0.24 18.01
N ALA A 118 -6.82 0.91 18.27
CA ALA A 118 -7.33 1.26 19.60
C ALA A 118 -8.44 0.29 20.04
N THR A 119 -9.37 -0.09 19.16
CA THR A 119 -10.47 -1.00 19.51
C THR A 119 -10.01 -2.41 19.85
N HIS A 120 -8.83 -2.83 19.44
CA HIS A 120 -8.22 -4.09 19.90
C HIS A 120 -7.67 -4.03 21.34
N GLU A 121 -7.43 -2.82 21.87
CA GLU A 121 -6.89 -2.58 23.20
C GLU A 121 -7.96 -2.04 24.19
N LEU A 122 -9.16 -1.72 23.69
CA LEU A 122 -10.24 -1.15 24.49
C LEU A 122 -11.26 -2.22 24.89
N ASP A 123 -11.72 -2.12 26.15
CA ASP A 123 -12.76 -2.99 26.72
C ASP A 123 -14.18 -2.38 26.60
N TYR A 124 -14.32 -1.23 25.93
CA TYR A 124 -15.60 -0.53 25.75
C TYR A 124 -15.87 -0.25 24.26
N HIS A 125 -17.15 -0.13 23.91
CA HIS A 125 -17.63 -0.11 22.52
C HIS A 125 -17.99 1.28 22.00
N ASP A 126 -17.99 2.30 22.88
CA ASP A 126 -18.34 3.68 22.54
C ASP A 126 -17.31 4.64 23.09
N GLY A 127 -16.89 5.64 22.31
CA GLY A 127 -15.89 6.57 22.82
C GLY A 127 -15.31 7.56 21.79
N PHE A 128 -14.26 8.19 22.26
CA PHE A 128 -13.40 9.07 21.48
C PHE A 128 -11.97 8.57 21.46
N ILE A 129 -11.34 8.65 20.30
CA ILE A 129 -9.90 8.38 20.11
C ILE A 129 -9.25 9.64 19.58
N ILE A 130 -8.05 9.97 20.11
CA ILE A 130 -7.20 11.01 19.58
C ILE A 130 -5.79 10.46 19.32
N ASP A 131 -5.22 10.77 18.14
CA ASP A 131 -3.77 10.69 17.88
C ASP A 131 -3.23 12.09 17.56
N ILE A 132 -2.31 12.57 18.39
CA ILE A 132 -1.66 13.88 18.18
C ILE A 132 -0.29 13.66 17.59
N GLY A 133 -0.22 13.76 16.27
CA GLY A 133 1.01 13.66 15.50
C GLY A 133 1.87 14.93 15.52
N GLY A 134 2.89 14.94 14.66
CA GLY A 134 3.76 16.13 14.51
C GLY A 134 3.12 17.24 13.66
N ALA A 135 2.32 16.87 12.65
CA ALA A 135 1.74 17.84 11.71
C ALA A 135 0.21 17.69 11.55
N SER A 136 -0.38 16.61 12.05
CA SER A 136 -1.82 16.39 12.06
C SER A 136 -2.29 15.86 13.41
N THR A 137 -3.61 15.90 13.62
CA THR A 137 -4.28 15.31 14.78
C THR A 137 -5.54 14.62 14.30
N GLU A 138 -5.63 13.33 14.54
CA GLU A 138 -6.79 12.51 14.20
C GLU A 138 -7.78 12.53 15.37
N LEU A 139 -9.06 12.83 15.05
CA LEU A 139 -10.21 12.75 15.97
C LEU A 139 -11.17 11.70 15.46
N ILE A 140 -11.55 10.75 16.31
CA ILE A 140 -12.44 9.68 15.95
C ILE A 140 -13.50 9.51 17.04
N ARG A 141 -14.76 9.59 16.67
CA ARG A 141 -15.90 9.18 17.49
C ARG A 141 -16.40 7.83 17.01
N PHE A 142 -16.60 6.91 17.92
CA PHE A 142 -17.13 5.58 17.61
C PHE A 142 -18.25 5.19 18.58
N ALA A 143 -19.16 4.33 18.09
CA ALA A 143 -20.21 3.71 18.88
C ALA A 143 -20.49 2.31 18.28
N ASP A 144 -20.82 1.35 19.12
CA ASP A 144 -21.04 -0.06 18.74
C ASP A 144 -19.85 -0.63 17.92
N ASN A 145 -18.63 -0.28 18.29
CA ASN A 145 -17.40 -0.64 17.57
C ASN A 145 -17.39 -0.20 16.08
N LYS A 146 -18.08 0.90 15.77
CA LYS A 146 -18.10 1.49 14.43
C LYS A 146 -17.76 2.96 14.49
N ILE A 147 -16.99 3.42 13.51
CA ILE A 147 -16.71 4.85 13.35
C ILE A 147 -18.03 5.57 13.04
N ILE A 148 -18.39 6.54 13.86
CA ILE A 148 -19.52 7.45 13.65
C ILE A 148 -19.05 8.72 12.95
N GLN A 149 -17.94 9.27 13.41
CA GLN A 149 -17.33 10.49 12.86
C GLN A 149 -15.82 10.36 12.96
N LYS A 150 -15.10 10.84 11.97
CA LYS A 150 -13.65 10.94 11.99
C LYS A 150 -13.18 12.14 11.18
N THR A 151 -12.07 12.73 11.59
CA THR A 151 -11.39 13.80 10.84
C THR A 151 -9.90 13.78 11.13
N SER A 152 -9.10 14.30 10.21
CA SER A 152 -7.69 14.60 10.41
C SER A 152 -7.52 16.12 10.35
N LEU A 153 -7.29 16.72 11.50
CA LEU A 153 -7.05 18.16 11.63
C LEU A 153 -5.62 18.50 11.20
N PRO A 154 -5.38 19.55 10.40
CA PRO A 154 -4.05 19.95 9.95
C PRO A 154 -3.29 20.72 11.05
N ILE A 155 -3.22 20.13 12.24
CA ILE A 155 -2.54 20.69 13.42
C ILE A 155 -1.85 19.56 14.17
N GLY A 156 -0.57 19.76 14.50
CA GLY A 156 0.22 18.78 15.24
C GLY A 156 1.27 19.46 16.12
N SER A 157 1.83 18.68 17.03
CA SER A 157 2.72 19.18 18.07
C SER A 157 4.00 19.85 17.53
N LEU A 158 4.61 19.30 16.47
CA LEU A 158 5.80 19.90 15.85
C LEU A 158 5.44 21.13 15.01
N ALA A 159 4.32 21.09 14.29
CA ALA A 159 3.86 22.23 13.49
C ALA A 159 3.58 23.46 14.38
N LEU A 160 2.90 23.27 15.52
CA LEU A 160 2.68 24.35 16.49
C LEU A 160 3.98 24.89 17.08
N HIS A 161 4.90 23.99 17.48
CA HIS A 161 6.20 24.42 17.97
C HIS A 161 6.94 25.25 16.93
N THR A 162 7.09 24.75 15.71
CA THR A 162 7.82 25.42 14.62
C THR A 162 7.23 26.80 14.28
N LYS A 163 5.90 26.95 14.39
CA LYS A 163 5.20 28.19 14.03
C LYS A 163 5.27 29.25 15.13
N TYR A 164 5.23 28.86 16.40
CA TYR A 164 5.01 29.78 17.51
C TYR A 164 6.12 29.82 18.56
N ALA A 165 6.86 28.72 18.77
CA ALA A 165 7.88 28.69 19.80
C ALA A 165 9.23 29.18 19.27
N THR A 166 9.87 30.03 20.06
CA THR A 166 11.23 30.54 19.76
C THR A 166 12.32 29.74 20.46
N ASP A 167 11.94 28.86 21.39
CA ASP A 167 12.86 28.02 22.18
C ASP A 167 12.26 26.62 22.42
N PHE A 168 12.99 25.71 23.08
CA PHE A 168 12.52 24.35 23.40
C PHE A 168 11.20 24.35 24.17
N LEU A 169 11.07 25.23 25.17
CA LEU A 169 9.83 25.40 25.93
C LEU A 169 9.17 26.73 25.54
N PRO A 170 7.87 26.71 25.19
CA PRO A 170 7.16 27.93 24.80
C PRO A 170 6.88 28.83 26.02
N SER A 171 6.78 30.15 25.78
CA SER A 171 6.33 31.13 26.78
C SER A 171 4.80 31.12 26.93
N GLU A 172 4.28 31.85 27.94
CA GLU A 172 2.83 32.01 28.12
C GLU A 172 2.16 32.68 26.91
N GLU A 173 2.83 33.67 26.30
CA GLU A 173 2.30 34.37 25.13
C GLU A 173 2.29 33.45 23.91
N GLU A 174 3.33 32.61 23.74
CA GLU A 174 3.41 31.63 22.65
C GLU A 174 2.34 30.55 22.82
N ILE A 175 2.09 30.07 24.05
CA ILE A 175 1.00 29.13 24.37
C ILE A 175 -0.37 29.74 24.06
N ALA A 176 -0.59 31.01 24.42
CA ALA A 176 -1.85 31.69 24.09
C ALA A 176 -2.10 31.77 22.57
N GLN A 177 -1.04 31.98 21.76
CA GLN A 177 -1.13 31.95 20.31
C GLN A 177 -1.43 30.53 19.79
N MET A 178 -0.79 29.50 20.36
CA MET A 178 -1.06 28.10 20.03
C MET A 178 -2.53 27.73 20.31
N ILE A 179 -3.06 28.11 21.48
CA ILE A 179 -4.47 27.88 21.84
C ILE A 179 -5.41 28.52 20.83
N LYS A 180 -5.13 29.76 20.43
CA LYS A 180 -5.93 30.47 19.39
C LYS A 180 -5.92 29.73 18.05
N GLU A 181 -4.77 29.22 17.63
CA GLU A 181 -4.67 28.42 16.40
C GLU A 181 -5.44 27.09 16.53
N VAL A 182 -5.29 26.39 17.67
CA VAL A 182 -6.03 25.16 17.93
C VAL A 182 -7.54 25.39 17.81
N HIS A 183 -8.06 26.45 18.43
CA HIS A 183 -9.49 26.80 18.33
C HIS A 183 -9.91 27.08 16.89
N ALA A 184 -9.12 27.87 16.13
CA ALA A 184 -9.43 28.15 14.73
C ALA A 184 -9.50 26.87 13.87
N ILE A 185 -8.62 25.89 14.14
CA ILE A 185 -8.62 24.62 13.42
C ILE A 185 -9.78 23.72 13.88
N ILE A 186 -10.06 23.63 15.18
CA ILE A 186 -11.20 22.86 15.71
C ILE A 186 -12.53 23.40 15.15
N ASP A 187 -12.64 24.71 14.95
CA ASP A 187 -13.82 25.34 14.36
C ASP A 187 -14.11 24.88 12.92
N THR A 188 -13.13 24.31 12.23
CA THR A 188 -13.31 23.71 10.89
C THR A 188 -13.95 22.32 10.92
N ALA A 189 -14.11 21.72 12.12
CA ALA A 189 -14.73 20.40 12.34
C ALA A 189 -15.98 20.54 13.25
N PRO A 190 -17.03 21.24 12.78
CA PRO A 190 -18.22 21.55 13.60
C PRO A 190 -18.99 20.30 14.02
N GLU A 191 -18.81 19.18 13.35
CA GLU A 191 -19.43 17.88 13.66
C GLU A 191 -18.97 17.30 15.00
N PHE A 192 -17.88 17.79 15.59
CA PHE A 192 -17.38 17.40 16.91
C PHE A 192 -17.80 18.36 18.03
N LYS A 193 -18.53 19.44 17.71
CA LYS A 193 -19.11 20.33 18.70
C LYS A 193 -20.37 19.71 19.32
N ASP A 194 -20.68 20.13 20.55
CA ASP A 194 -21.88 19.70 21.29
C ASP A 194 -21.91 18.19 21.62
N ILE A 195 -20.74 17.54 21.60
CA ILE A 195 -20.58 16.15 22.01
C ILE A 195 -19.97 16.15 23.42
N SER A 196 -20.51 15.34 24.31
CA SER A 196 -19.94 15.13 25.65
C SER A 196 -19.55 13.68 25.81
N HIS A 197 -18.29 13.44 26.17
CA HIS A 197 -17.80 12.11 26.49
C HIS A 197 -16.79 12.19 27.63
N ALA A 198 -16.99 11.39 28.68
CA ALA A 198 -16.22 11.51 29.91
C ALA A 198 -14.74 11.15 29.73
N GLU A 199 -14.41 10.27 28.80
CA GLU A 199 -13.06 9.73 28.63
C GLU A 199 -12.63 9.71 27.16
N ILE A 200 -11.36 10.05 26.92
CA ILE A 200 -10.71 9.99 25.61
C ILE A 200 -9.67 8.89 25.63
N CYS A 201 -9.68 7.99 24.66
CA CYS A 201 -8.55 7.13 24.37
C CYS A 201 -7.47 7.94 23.62
N GLY A 202 -6.35 8.19 24.27
CA GLY A 202 -5.19 8.83 23.65
C GLY A 202 -4.21 7.79 23.13
N ILE A 203 -3.86 7.86 21.86
CA ILE A 203 -2.83 7.00 21.27
C ILE A 203 -1.64 7.82 20.78
N GLY A 204 -0.62 7.13 20.28
CA GLY A 204 0.55 7.76 19.69
C GLY A 204 1.52 8.38 20.70
N GLY A 205 2.50 9.06 20.16
CA GLY A 205 3.66 9.45 20.95
C GLY A 205 3.47 10.66 21.85
N THR A 206 2.56 11.57 21.54
CA THR A 206 2.24 12.72 22.39
C THR A 206 1.50 12.28 23.65
N CYS A 207 0.46 11.47 23.52
CA CYS A 207 -0.27 10.92 24.67
C CYS A 207 0.61 10.02 25.53
N LYS A 208 1.49 9.21 24.92
CA LYS A 208 2.50 8.41 25.65
C LYS A 208 3.41 9.27 26.50
N GLY A 209 3.94 10.35 25.92
CA GLY A 209 4.83 11.28 26.61
C GLY A 209 4.12 12.05 27.73
N ALA A 210 2.90 12.54 27.48
CA ALA A 210 2.11 13.23 28.47
C ALA A 210 1.79 12.34 29.68
N ARG A 211 1.42 11.05 29.43
CA ARG A 211 1.21 10.07 30.51
C ARG A 211 2.48 9.82 31.33
N ALA A 212 3.61 9.59 30.67
CA ALA A 212 4.87 9.35 31.36
C ALA A 212 5.29 10.56 32.22
N LEU A 213 5.08 11.78 31.69
CA LEU A 213 5.36 13.03 32.39
C LEU A 213 4.41 13.19 33.60
N TYR A 214 3.11 12.92 33.42
CA TYR A 214 2.13 12.92 34.49
C TYR A 214 2.50 11.94 35.61
N ASN A 215 2.82 10.69 35.26
CA ASN A 215 3.14 9.66 36.24
C ASN A 215 4.37 10.04 37.08
N GLU A 216 5.43 10.55 36.47
CA GLU A 216 6.64 11.00 37.19
C GLU A 216 6.37 12.23 38.06
N MET A 217 5.62 13.25 37.55
CA MET A 217 5.32 14.47 38.29
C MET A 217 4.48 14.22 39.54
N TYR A 218 3.48 13.35 39.42
CA TYR A 218 2.51 13.09 40.49
C TYR A 218 2.74 11.75 41.21
N ALA A 219 3.91 11.15 41.04
CA ALA A 219 4.34 9.89 41.66
C ALA A 219 3.29 8.77 41.48
N GLN A 220 2.74 8.64 40.28
CA GLN A 220 1.84 7.56 39.93
C GLN A 220 2.64 6.31 39.53
N ASP A 221 1.96 5.15 39.59
CA ASP A 221 2.52 3.88 39.11
C ASP A 221 2.79 3.96 37.61
N ASP A 222 3.88 3.32 37.14
CA ASP A 222 4.20 3.24 35.72
C ASP A 222 3.10 2.54 34.89
N ALA A 223 2.30 1.68 35.52
CA ALA A 223 1.14 1.03 34.92
C ALA A 223 -0.09 1.95 34.81
N ASN A 224 -0.08 3.14 35.45
CA ASN A 224 -1.19 4.07 35.30
C ASN A 224 -1.27 4.57 33.86
N GLU A 225 -2.41 4.37 33.22
CA GLU A 225 -2.67 4.77 31.83
C GLU A 225 -3.43 6.10 31.74
N THR A 226 -4.03 6.58 32.82
CA THR A 226 -5.00 7.68 32.81
C THR A 226 -4.41 8.98 33.34
N ILE A 227 -4.66 10.06 32.60
CA ILE A 227 -4.34 11.45 32.95
C ILE A 227 -5.67 12.17 33.22
N PRO A 228 -5.96 12.66 34.45
CA PRO A 228 -7.10 13.55 34.65
C PRO A 228 -6.98 14.83 33.83
N ALA A 229 -8.04 15.23 33.15
CA ALA A 229 -8.00 16.35 32.22
C ALA A 229 -7.65 17.69 32.91
N ASP A 230 -8.04 17.88 34.17
CA ASP A 230 -7.71 19.06 34.98
C ASP A 230 -6.21 19.19 35.30
N LYS A 231 -5.45 18.10 35.19
CA LYS A 231 -4.00 18.10 35.42
C LYS A 231 -3.19 18.57 34.19
N ILE A 232 -3.76 18.49 33.01
CA ILE A 232 -3.04 18.87 31.77
C ILE A 232 -2.68 20.38 31.78
N PRO A 233 -3.58 21.31 32.12
CA PRO A 233 -3.22 22.74 32.24
C PRO A 233 -2.15 23.01 33.30
N GLU A 234 -2.19 22.28 34.44
CA GLU A 234 -1.17 22.40 35.48
C GLU A 234 0.22 21.99 34.96
N MET A 235 0.30 20.88 34.24
CA MET A 235 1.55 20.40 33.62
C MET A 235 2.08 21.38 32.57
N ILE A 236 1.21 21.94 31.71
CA ILE A 236 1.57 22.93 30.72
C ILE A 236 2.16 24.16 31.41
N SER A 237 1.46 24.73 32.39
CA SER A 237 1.92 25.91 33.13
C SER A 237 3.24 25.67 33.85
N HIS A 238 3.45 24.49 34.44
CA HIS A 238 4.67 24.14 35.17
C HIS A 238 5.93 24.19 34.28
N PHE A 239 5.82 23.74 33.04
CA PHE A 239 6.94 23.68 32.09
C PHE A 239 6.95 24.83 31.08
N THR A 240 6.19 25.90 31.32
CA THR A 240 6.21 27.09 30.47
C THR A 240 7.51 27.89 30.67
N ARG A 241 8.10 28.37 29.59
CA ARG A 241 9.31 29.21 29.65
C ARG A 241 9.05 30.48 30.45
N GLY A 242 9.96 30.81 31.33
CA GLY A 242 9.84 31.90 32.29
C GLY A 242 9.64 31.42 33.73
N HIS A 243 9.17 30.20 33.93
CA HIS A 243 9.20 29.56 35.24
C HIS A 243 10.60 29.02 35.54
N LYS A 244 11.03 29.15 36.80
CA LYS A 244 12.31 28.63 37.23
C LYS A 244 12.19 27.11 37.45
N LEU A 245 12.64 26.35 36.47
CA LEU A 245 12.71 24.89 36.59
C LEU A 245 13.76 24.48 37.61
N THR A 246 13.45 23.51 38.45
CA THR A 246 14.39 22.88 39.36
C THR A 246 15.17 21.75 38.64
N ASP A 247 16.27 21.28 39.24
CA ASP A 247 17.01 20.11 38.72
C ASP A 247 16.11 18.88 38.63
N LYS A 248 15.12 18.77 39.53
CA LYS A 248 14.12 17.69 39.49
C LYS A 248 13.23 17.82 38.26
N ASP A 249 12.75 19.01 37.92
CA ASP A 249 11.89 19.25 36.74
C ASP A 249 12.64 18.93 35.44
N ILE A 250 13.91 19.37 35.35
CA ILE A 250 14.77 19.06 34.21
C ILE A 250 14.97 17.55 34.10
N THR A 251 15.28 16.89 35.23
CA THR A 251 15.46 15.43 35.26
C THR A 251 14.19 14.71 34.83
N THR A 252 13.02 15.16 35.28
CA THR A 252 11.72 14.61 34.91
C THR A 252 11.50 14.70 33.39
N LEU A 253 11.69 15.87 32.77
CA LEU A 253 11.58 16.04 31.34
C LEU A 253 12.53 15.14 30.55
N LEU A 254 13.82 15.14 30.94
CA LEU A 254 14.86 14.36 30.24
C LEU A 254 14.64 12.85 30.39
N LYS A 255 14.09 12.39 31.50
CA LYS A 255 13.78 10.97 31.75
C LYS A 255 12.55 10.51 31.00
N THR A 256 11.49 11.33 30.98
CA THR A 256 10.16 10.90 30.45
C THR A 256 9.97 11.19 28.97
N VAL A 257 10.46 12.33 28.47
CA VAL A 257 10.20 12.81 27.11
C VAL A 257 11.46 13.33 26.36
N PRO A 258 12.61 12.65 26.44
CA PRO A 258 13.88 13.16 25.88
C PRO A 258 13.79 13.47 24.38
N ASP A 259 13.06 12.67 23.62
CA ASP A 259 12.88 12.84 22.17
C ASP A 259 11.80 13.87 21.80
N ARG A 260 11.13 14.48 22.78
CA ARG A 260 9.94 15.33 22.57
C ARG A 260 9.95 16.63 23.37
N LEU A 261 11.12 17.04 23.89
CA LEU A 261 11.24 18.24 24.72
C LEU A 261 10.57 19.48 24.12
N HIS A 262 10.72 19.68 22.80
CA HIS A 262 10.15 20.80 22.07
C HIS A 262 8.71 20.58 21.60
N THR A 263 8.18 19.35 21.62
CA THR A 263 6.85 19.05 21.09
C THR A 263 5.84 18.65 22.15
N ILE A 264 6.29 18.34 23.37
CA ILE A 264 5.40 17.83 24.42
C ILE A 264 4.39 18.89 24.90
N ILE A 265 4.84 20.13 25.13
CA ILE A 265 3.94 21.22 25.56
C ILE A 265 2.94 21.59 24.46
N PRO A 266 3.34 21.86 23.20
CA PRO A 266 2.38 22.07 22.13
C PRO A 266 1.40 20.91 21.94
N GLY A 267 1.86 19.67 22.08
CA GLY A 267 0.98 18.49 22.01
C GLY A 267 -0.04 18.43 23.16
N MET A 268 0.38 18.75 24.38
CA MET A 268 -0.54 18.84 25.53
C MET A 268 -1.53 20.00 25.39
N VAL A 269 -1.16 21.11 24.73
CA VAL A 269 -2.10 22.19 24.41
C VAL A 269 -3.21 21.69 23.51
N ILE A 270 -2.88 20.94 22.44
CA ILE A 270 -3.89 20.32 21.56
C ILE A 270 -4.80 19.39 22.38
N ALA A 271 -4.21 18.47 23.17
CA ALA A 271 -4.95 17.52 24.00
C ALA A 271 -5.92 18.20 24.97
N ASN A 272 -5.46 19.29 25.60
CA ASN A 272 -6.26 20.07 26.54
C ASN A 272 -7.48 20.74 25.89
N GLU A 273 -7.28 21.38 24.74
CA GLU A 273 -8.37 22.07 24.06
C GLU A 273 -9.37 21.08 23.44
N ILE A 274 -8.94 19.92 22.98
CA ILE A 274 -9.84 18.83 22.57
C ILE A 274 -10.61 18.27 23.77
N ALA A 275 -9.94 18.03 24.91
CA ALA A 275 -10.62 17.56 26.11
C ALA A 275 -11.71 18.54 26.58
N LYS A 276 -11.44 19.84 26.53
CA LYS A 276 -12.44 20.88 26.80
C LYS A 276 -13.60 20.85 25.82
N LEU A 277 -13.32 20.71 24.53
CA LEU A 277 -14.34 20.68 23.45
C LEU A 277 -15.40 19.60 23.71
N ILE A 278 -14.98 18.41 24.12
CA ILE A 278 -15.88 17.26 24.34
C ILE A 278 -16.22 17.02 25.82
N HIS A 279 -15.88 17.97 26.70
CA HIS A 279 -16.11 17.91 28.15
C HIS A 279 -15.54 16.64 28.79
N ALA A 280 -14.37 16.16 28.32
CA ALA A 280 -13.73 15.00 28.87
C ALA A 280 -13.12 15.27 30.25
N THR A 281 -13.23 14.30 31.14
CA THR A 281 -12.64 14.35 32.48
C THR A 281 -11.29 13.65 32.56
N ALA A 282 -10.96 12.81 31.56
CA ALA A 282 -9.70 12.07 31.53
C ALA A 282 -9.27 11.73 30.09
N ILE A 283 -7.95 11.52 29.94
CA ILE A 283 -7.34 10.92 28.74
C ILE A 283 -6.63 9.64 29.17
N THR A 284 -7.08 8.49 28.66
CA THR A 284 -6.47 7.17 28.92
C THR A 284 -5.60 6.79 27.72
N TYR A 285 -4.30 6.61 27.97
CA TYR A 285 -3.34 6.20 26.94
C TYR A 285 -3.43 4.70 26.66
N LYS A 286 -3.42 4.34 25.38
CA LYS A 286 -3.23 2.96 24.90
C LYS A 286 -2.04 2.86 23.96
N ASP A 287 -1.23 1.78 24.10
CA ASP A 287 -0.04 1.55 23.25
C ASP A 287 -0.47 0.91 21.91
N ALA A 288 -1.33 1.61 21.21
CA ALA A 288 -1.86 1.27 19.91
C ALA A 288 -1.54 2.40 18.93
N GLY A 289 -1.63 2.12 17.63
CA GLY A 289 -1.44 3.15 16.61
C GLY A 289 -1.56 2.62 15.20
N MET A 290 -1.40 3.51 14.23
CA MET A 290 -1.61 3.27 12.80
C MET A 290 -0.90 2.00 12.27
N ARG A 291 0.29 1.66 12.76
CA ARG A 291 1.04 0.47 12.30
C ARG A 291 0.33 -0.83 12.66
N GLU A 292 -0.15 -0.92 13.89
CA GLU A 292 -0.93 -2.06 14.38
C GLU A 292 -2.26 -2.14 13.63
N GLY A 293 -2.97 -1.02 13.47
CA GLY A 293 -4.21 -0.95 12.69
C GLY A 293 -4.03 -1.33 11.23
N PHE A 294 -2.93 -0.89 10.61
CA PHE A 294 -2.57 -1.32 9.26
C PHE A 294 -2.36 -2.84 9.20
N LEU A 295 -1.65 -3.41 10.17
CA LEU A 295 -1.41 -4.85 10.21
C LEU A 295 -2.69 -5.63 10.47
N TYR A 296 -3.55 -5.18 11.38
CA TYR A 296 -4.87 -5.78 11.59
C TYR A 296 -5.68 -5.76 10.29
N THR A 297 -5.80 -4.62 9.64
CA THR A 297 -6.60 -4.48 8.41
C THR A 297 -6.05 -5.26 7.22
N HIS A 298 -4.74 -5.13 6.95
CA HIS A 298 -4.17 -5.63 5.69
C HIS A 298 -3.47 -6.97 5.79
N VAL A 299 -3.11 -7.38 7.00
CA VAL A 299 -2.34 -8.61 7.20
C VAL A 299 -3.12 -9.63 8.01
N ILE A 300 -3.71 -9.23 9.15
CA ILE A 300 -4.42 -10.15 10.03
C ILE A 300 -5.88 -10.31 9.59
N GLU A 301 -6.64 -9.23 9.47
CA GLU A 301 -8.04 -9.32 9.04
C GLU A 301 -8.15 -9.76 7.59
N GLY A 302 -7.26 -9.29 6.70
CA GLY A 302 -7.13 -9.85 5.36
C GLY A 302 -6.86 -11.36 5.38
N TYR A 303 -6.09 -11.85 6.35
CA TYR A 303 -5.82 -13.26 6.58
C TYR A 303 -7.01 -13.98 7.27
N PHE A 304 -7.67 -13.31 8.23
CA PHE A 304 -8.82 -13.84 8.99
C PHE A 304 -10.11 -13.86 8.17
N PHE A 305 -10.35 -12.83 7.35
CA PHE A 305 -11.44 -12.83 6.37
C PHE A 305 -11.32 -14.04 5.43
N MET A 306 -10.09 -14.38 5.05
CA MET A 306 -9.84 -15.58 4.24
C MET A 306 -10.07 -16.90 4.99
N GLN A 307 -9.92 -16.93 6.32
CA GLN A 307 -10.15 -18.17 7.10
C GLN A 307 -11.59 -18.34 7.60
N LYS A 308 -12.28 -17.25 7.96
CA LYS A 308 -13.57 -17.30 8.66
C LYS A 308 -14.78 -17.06 7.75
N ASN A 309 -14.60 -16.31 6.67
CA ASN A 309 -15.64 -16.07 5.67
C ASN A 309 -15.13 -16.59 4.31
N ASN A 310 -15.78 -17.61 3.78
CA ASN A 310 -15.61 -18.08 2.40
C ASN A 310 -16.03 -17.02 1.35
N ASP A 311 -16.24 -15.78 1.73
CA ASP A 311 -16.71 -14.74 0.82
C ASP A 311 -15.54 -13.90 0.27
N ILE A 312 -14.92 -14.45 -0.77
CA ILE A 312 -13.89 -13.78 -1.54
C ILE A 312 -14.35 -12.42 -2.09
N LEU A 313 -15.66 -12.26 -2.31
CA LEU A 313 -16.21 -11.00 -2.83
C LEU A 313 -16.03 -9.85 -1.85
N GLN A 314 -16.23 -10.07 -0.55
CA GLN A 314 -16.00 -9.02 0.45
C GLN A 314 -14.55 -8.56 0.46
N ILE A 315 -13.60 -9.51 0.33
CA ILE A 315 -12.17 -9.18 0.21
C ILE A 315 -11.91 -8.34 -1.04
N LEU A 316 -12.48 -8.74 -2.17
CA LEU A 316 -12.32 -8.00 -3.42
C LEU A 316 -12.91 -6.59 -3.33
N PHE A 317 -14.10 -6.44 -2.74
CA PHE A 317 -14.75 -5.14 -2.56
C PHE A 317 -13.99 -4.21 -1.60
N SER A 318 -13.24 -4.73 -0.62
CA SER A 318 -12.40 -3.91 0.25
C SER A 318 -11.26 -3.18 -0.48
N TYR A 319 -10.90 -3.65 -1.68
CA TYR A 319 -9.90 -3.04 -2.56
C TYR A 319 -10.51 -2.28 -3.75
N GLN A 320 -11.82 -1.99 -3.72
CA GLN A 320 -12.51 -1.33 -4.82
C GLN A 320 -11.96 0.08 -5.10
N ASP A 321 -11.63 0.32 -6.38
CA ASP A 321 -11.33 1.65 -6.94
C ASP A 321 -12.29 1.92 -8.11
N LYS A 322 -13.34 2.72 -7.87
CA LYS A 322 -14.36 3.03 -8.88
C LYS A 322 -13.80 3.74 -10.12
N ASN A 323 -12.78 4.60 -9.93
CA ASN A 323 -12.14 5.31 -11.05
C ASN A 323 -11.33 4.32 -11.90
N TYR A 324 -10.65 3.39 -11.24
CA TYR A 324 -9.91 2.34 -11.94
C TYR A 324 -10.85 1.35 -12.64
N ALA A 325 -12.01 1.02 -12.05
CA ALA A 325 -13.04 0.20 -12.70
C ALA A 325 -13.49 0.83 -14.03
N GLN A 326 -13.80 2.13 -14.03
CA GLN A 326 -14.17 2.86 -15.25
C GLN A 326 -13.05 2.88 -16.30
N PHE A 327 -11.81 3.01 -15.85
CA PHE A 327 -10.64 2.94 -16.73
C PHE A 327 -10.51 1.55 -17.37
N VAL A 328 -10.59 0.48 -16.58
CA VAL A 328 -10.54 -0.91 -17.06
C VAL A 328 -11.67 -1.17 -18.08
N GLN A 329 -12.90 -0.73 -17.78
CA GLN A 329 -14.04 -0.89 -18.68
C GLN A 329 -13.81 -0.27 -20.06
N LYS A 330 -13.16 0.90 -20.12
CA LYS A 330 -12.80 1.55 -21.39
C LYS A 330 -11.75 0.76 -22.20
N LEU A 331 -10.89 -0.01 -21.54
CA LEU A 331 -9.85 -0.82 -22.18
C LEU A 331 -10.36 -2.16 -22.72
N LEU A 332 -11.52 -2.62 -22.29
CA LEU A 332 -12.08 -3.88 -22.79
C LEU A 332 -12.36 -3.82 -24.30
N PRO A 333 -12.28 -4.94 -25.03
CA PRO A 333 -12.57 -5.01 -26.45
C PRO A 333 -13.97 -4.51 -26.79
N LYS A 334 -14.14 -3.82 -27.93
CA LYS A 334 -15.43 -3.25 -28.34
C LYS A 334 -16.47 -4.31 -28.79
N ASN A 335 -16.00 -5.49 -29.14
CA ASN A 335 -16.80 -6.62 -29.63
C ASN A 335 -17.38 -7.49 -28.51
N ILE A 336 -17.17 -7.15 -27.24
CA ILE A 336 -17.80 -7.80 -26.10
C ILE A 336 -18.83 -6.87 -25.48
N ASP A 337 -19.80 -7.44 -24.81
CA ASP A 337 -20.81 -6.68 -24.06
C ASP A 337 -20.19 -6.09 -22.80
N ARG A 338 -19.61 -4.89 -22.95
CA ARG A 338 -18.89 -4.18 -21.89
C ARG A 338 -19.80 -3.78 -20.74
N GLU A 339 -21.10 -3.52 -21.02
CA GLU A 339 -22.04 -2.99 -20.05
C GLU A 339 -22.44 -4.06 -19.03
N ASN A 340 -22.42 -5.33 -19.45
CA ASN A 340 -22.76 -6.45 -18.58
C ASN A 340 -21.55 -7.05 -17.83
N ILE A 341 -20.32 -6.59 -18.09
CA ILE A 341 -19.15 -7.04 -17.34
C ILE A 341 -19.07 -6.25 -16.02
N LYS A 342 -19.28 -6.92 -14.91
CA LYS A 342 -19.14 -6.35 -13.57
C LYS A 342 -17.66 -6.23 -13.22
N ILE A 343 -17.19 -5.00 -12.96
CA ILE A 343 -15.81 -4.67 -12.63
C ILE A 343 -15.77 -4.01 -11.24
N ILE A 344 -14.97 -4.54 -10.34
CA ILE A 344 -14.76 -3.98 -8.99
C ILE A 344 -13.72 -2.85 -9.06
N GLY A 345 -12.67 -3.00 -9.87
CA GLY A 345 -11.62 -2.02 -10.04
C GLY A 345 -10.44 -2.27 -9.12
N ILE A 346 -9.90 -3.49 -9.12
CA ILE A 346 -8.74 -3.85 -8.29
C ILE A 346 -7.48 -3.88 -9.15
N ARG A 347 -6.40 -3.25 -8.67
CA ARG A 347 -5.12 -3.22 -9.38
C ARG A 347 -4.44 -4.58 -9.36
N LEU A 348 -3.78 -4.94 -10.46
CA LEU A 348 -3.11 -6.24 -10.63
C LEU A 348 -2.16 -6.65 -9.49
N PRO A 349 -1.32 -5.75 -8.91
CA PRO A 349 -0.48 -6.12 -7.77
C PRO A 349 -1.27 -6.63 -6.57
N GLN A 350 -2.43 -6.03 -6.28
CA GLN A 350 -3.30 -6.47 -5.18
C GLN A 350 -3.94 -7.83 -5.48
N LEU A 351 -4.49 -8.03 -6.68
CA LEU A 351 -5.03 -9.34 -7.09
C LEU A 351 -3.98 -10.44 -7.01
N ARG A 352 -2.74 -10.16 -7.45
CA ARG A 352 -1.63 -11.12 -7.33
C ARG A 352 -1.26 -11.43 -5.87
N LYS A 353 -1.34 -10.44 -4.97
CA LYS A 353 -1.14 -10.62 -3.53
C LYS A 353 -2.22 -11.54 -2.94
N ILE A 354 -3.48 -11.29 -3.27
CA ILE A 354 -4.62 -12.13 -2.85
C ILE A 354 -4.44 -13.56 -3.37
N ALA A 355 -4.10 -13.76 -4.65
CA ALA A 355 -3.86 -15.08 -5.23
C ALA A 355 -2.74 -15.85 -4.52
N LYS A 356 -1.61 -15.21 -4.23
CA LYS A 356 -0.49 -15.84 -3.51
C LYS A 356 -0.89 -16.25 -2.10
N ASN A 357 -1.74 -15.49 -1.43
CA ASN A 357 -2.27 -15.83 -0.11
C ASN A 357 -3.24 -17.02 -0.19
N LEU A 358 -4.16 -17.04 -1.16
CA LEU A 358 -5.05 -18.18 -1.39
C LEU A 358 -4.26 -19.46 -1.64
N VAL A 359 -3.22 -19.39 -2.44
CA VAL A 359 -2.38 -20.56 -2.77
C VAL A 359 -1.66 -21.14 -1.54
N LYS A 360 -1.34 -20.34 -0.55
CA LYS A 360 -0.73 -20.82 0.71
C LYS A 360 -1.72 -21.52 1.65
N ASN A 361 -3.03 -21.25 1.49
CA ASN A 361 -4.05 -21.67 2.47
C ASN A 361 -5.09 -22.64 1.88
N ASN A 362 -6.09 -22.16 1.18
CA ASN A 362 -7.26 -22.94 0.76
C ASN A 362 -7.70 -22.69 -0.69
N TRP A 363 -6.73 -22.63 -1.61
CA TRP A 363 -6.97 -22.35 -3.02
C TRP A 363 -7.91 -23.35 -3.70
N GLN A 364 -7.92 -24.63 -3.28
CA GLN A 364 -8.81 -25.64 -3.83
C GLN A 364 -10.27 -25.31 -3.53
N GLU A 365 -10.55 -24.85 -2.31
CA GLU A 365 -11.90 -24.45 -1.91
C GLU A 365 -12.33 -23.19 -2.65
N PHE A 366 -11.43 -22.22 -2.79
CA PHE A 366 -11.67 -21.04 -3.62
C PHE A 366 -12.06 -21.40 -5.06
N LEU A 367 -11.32 -22.32 -5.70
CA LEU A 367 -11.63 -22.73 -7.09
C LEU A 367 -12.98 -23.41 -7.22
N LYS A 368 -13.48 -24.10 -6.18
CA LYS A 368 -14.81 -24.73 -6.18
C LYS A 368 -15.93 -23.72 -5.99
N GLN A 369 -15.73 -22.70 -5.17
CA GLN A 369 -16.76 -21.73 -4.76
C GLN A 369 -16.79 -20.47 -5.62
N ASN A 370 -15.75 -20.20 -6.43
CA ASN A 370 -15.65 -19.00 -7.23
C ASN A 370 -16.76 -18.90 -8.27
N THR A 371 -17.61 -17.88 -8.16
CA THR A 371 -18.78 -17.71 -9.01
C THR A 371 -18.48 -17.10 -10.38
N ASN A 372 -17.32 -16.50 -10.55
CA ASN A 372 -16.89 -15.80 -11.78
C ASN A 372 -17.85 -14.68 -12.24
N GLU A 373 -18.54 -14.07 -11.30
CA GLU A 373 -19.51 -13.00 -11.56
C GLU A 373 -18.81 -11.67 -11.92
N TYR A 374 -17.64 -11.43 -11.34
CA TYR A 374 -16.85 -10.20 -11.54
C TYR A 374 -15.59 -10.49 -12.33
N PHE A 375 -15.15 -9.50 -13.12
CA PHE A 375 -13.92 -9.52 -13.89
C PHE A 375 -12.71 -9.95 -13.05
N GLU A 376 -12.59 -9.40 -11.84
CA GLU A 376 -11.50 -9.69 -10.92
C GLU A 376 -11.56 -11.10 -10.33
N GLN A 377 -12.73 -11.70 -10.22
CA GLN A 377 -12.85 -13.10 -9.79
C GLN A 377 -12.28 -14.06 -10.84
N ILE A 378 -12.57 -13.82 -12.12
CA ILE A 378 -12.02 -14.62 -13.22
C ILE A 378 -10.50 -14.43 -13.28
N MET A 379 -10.01 -13.20 -13.16
CA MET A 379 -8.57 -12.92 -13.15
C MET A 379 -7.85 -13.55 -11.96
N LEU A 380 -8.48 -13.51 -10.77
CA LEU A 380 -7.96 -14.12 -9.55
C LEU A 380 -7.89 -15.65 -9.68
N GLU A 381 -8.90 -16.29 -10.28
CA GLU A 381 -8.89 -17.72 -10.57
C GLU A 381 -7.68 -18.10 -11.43
N GLY A 382 -7.43 -17.35 -12.51
CA GLY A 382 -6.26 -17.53 -13.35
C GLY A 382 -4.94 -17.43 -12.56
N PHE A 383 -4.79 -16.40 -11.70
CA PHE A 383 -3.58 -16.26 -10.88
C PHE A 383 -3.40 -17.39 -9.88
N VAL A 384 -4.47 -17.84 -9.24
CA VAL A 384 -4.43 -18.98 -8.32
C VAL A 384 -3.98 -20.25 -9.05
N ILE A 385 -4.52 -20.54 -10.22
CA ILE A 385 -4.11 -21.69 -11.05
C ILE A 385 -2.63 -21.59 -11.44
N ALA A 386 -2.18 -20.41 -11.89
CA ALA A 386 -0.79 -20.20 -12.28
C ALA A 386 0.19 -20.43 -11.10
N TYR A 387 -0.16 -19.97 -9.90
CA TYR A 387 0.69 -20.06 -8.70
C TYR A 387 0.53 -21.38 -7.92
N ALA A 388 -0.51 -22.19 -8.16
CA ALA A 388 -0.79 -23.41 -7.41
C ALA A 388 0.44 -24.35 -7.38
N PRO A 389 0.86 -24.86 -6.20
CA PRO A 389 2.04 -25.70 -6.04
C PRO A 389 1.72 -27.19 -6.34
N ILE A 390 1.30 -27.46 -7.57
CA ILE A 390 0.90 -28.80 -8.05
C ILE A 390 1.75 -29.22 -9.24
N ASP A 391 1.72 -30.52 -9.55
CA ASP A 391 2.41 -31.05 -10.73
C ASP A 391 1.84 -30.51 -12.04
N VAL A 392 2.60 -30.68 -13.13
CA VAL A 392 2.24 -30.14 -14.45
C VAL A 392 0.93 -30.71 -14.97
N ASN A 393 0.68 -32.01 -14.80
CA ASN A 393 -0.52 -32.65 -15.33
C ASN A 393 -1.79 -32.19 -14.62
N ALA A 394 -1.72 -32.06 -13.28
CA ALA A 394 -2.81 -31.51 -12.49
C ALA A 394 -3.09 -30.05 -12.87
N LYS A 395 -2.03 -29.25 -13.08
CA LYS A 395 -2.17 -27.84 -13.49
C LYS A 395 -2.77 -27.72 -14.89
N GLN A 396 -2.38 -28.59 -15.84
CA GLN A 396 -2.96 -28.62 -17.19
C GLN A 396 -4.47 -28.86 -17.17
N LYS A 397 -4.97 -29.74 -16.28
CA LYS A 397 -6.42 -29.95 -16.11
C LYS A 397 -7.14 -28.68 -15.62
N LEU A 398 -6.53 -27.96 -14.68
CA LEU A 398 -7.11 -26.68 -14.21
C LEU A 398 -7.09 -25.63 -15.33
N ILE A 399 -6.04 -25.57 -16.13
CA ILE A 399 -5.96 -24.65 -17.28
C ILE A 399 -7.06 -24.98 -18.30
N GLN A 400 -7.27 -26.26 -18.63
CA GLN A 400 -8.33 -26.70 -19.54
C GLN A 400 -9.73 -26.21 -19.09
N ASN A 401 -10.01 -26.28 -17.79
CA ASN A 401 -11.29 -25.84 -17.21
C ASN A 401 -11.41 -24.30 -17.15
N PHE A 402 -10.29 -23.60 -17.11
CA PHE A 402 -10.24 -22.14 -17.00
C PHE A 402 -10.29 -21.44 -18.36
N LEU A 403 -9.65 -21.97 -19.39
CA LEU A 403 -9.56 -21.36 -20.71
C LEU A 403 -10.91 -20.91 -21.30
N PRO A 404 -12.02 -21.69 -21.20
CA PRO A 404 -13.33 -21.27 -21.70
C PRO A 404 -13.92 -20.04 -21.00
N LYS A 405 -13.42 -19.68 -19.81
CA LYS A 405 -13.86 -18.51 -19.04
C LYS A 405 -13.18 -17.21 -19.49
N ILE A 406 -12.09 -17.32 -20.23
CA ILE A 406 -11.35 -16.15 -20.72
C ILE A 406 -12.10 -15.51 -21.89
N ASN A 407 -12.55 -14.28 -21.68
CA ASN A 407 -13.34 -13.53 -22.65
C ASN A 407 -12.69 -12.21 -23.11
N ASN A 408 -11.46 -11.92 -22.65
CA ASN A 408 -10.73 -10.74 -23.05
C ASN A 408 -9.20 -10.92 -22.91
N TRP A 409 -8.46 -10.08 -23.64
CA TRP A 409 -7.00 -10.14 -23.67
C TRP A 409 -6.33 -9.83 -22.30
N SER A 410 -6.95 -8.99 -21.47
CA SER A 410 -6.36 -8.61 -20.18
C SER A 410 -6.28 -9.81 -19.22
N ILE A 411 -7.33 -10.64 -19.16
CA ILE A 411 -7.33 -11.88 -18.39
C ILE A 411 -6.34 -12.87 -18.97
N CYS A 412 -6.38 -13.08 -20.31
CA CYS A 412 -5.51 -14.02 -21.01
C CYS A 412 -4.02 -13.73 -20.77
N ASP A 413 -3.59 -12.51 -21.06
CA ASP A 413 -2.19 -12.12 -21.00
C ASP A 413 -1.67 -12.08 -19.57
N SER A 414 -2.49 -11.57 -18.62
CA SER A 414 -2.14 -11.55 -17.20
C SER A 414 -2.03 -12.95 -16.61
N PHE A 415 -2.88 -13.88 -17.05
CA PHE A 415 -2.80 -15.28 -16.69
C PHE A 415 -1.49 -15.92 -17.20
N CYS A 416 -1.20 -15.80 -18.51
CA CYS A 416 0.03 -16.31 -19.10
C CYS A 416 1.27 -15.77 -18.40
N ALA A 417 1.36 -14.46 -18.17
CA ALA A 417 2.49 -13.80 -17.51
C ALA A 417 2.69 -14.20 -16.04
N SER A 418 1.73 -14.94 -15.44
CA SER A 418 1.80 -15.34 -14.03
C SER A 418 2.45 -16.71 -13.82
N PHE A 419 2.70 -17.48 -14.86
CA PHE A 419 3.37 -18.77 -14.72
C PHE A 419 4.84 -18.60 -14.34
N GLN A 420 5.34 -19.51 -13.50
CA GLN A 420 6.76 -19.70 -13.20
C GLN A 420 7.22 -21.00 -13.87
N LEU A 421 7.38 -20.95 -15.21
CA LEU A 421 7.70 -22.13 -15.98
C LEU A 421 9.16 -22.56 -15.75
N LYS A 422 9.36 -23.71 -15.10
CA LYS A 422 10.70 -24.28 -14.88
C LYS A 422 11.22 -24.92 -16.16
N THR A 423 12.53 -24.85 -16.39
CA THR A 423 13.17 -25.41 -17.59
C THR A 423 12.82 -26.88 -17.83
N LYS A 424 12.80 -27.69 -16.77
CA LYS A 424 12.47 -29.12 -16.86
C LYS A 424 11.03 -29.41 -17.31
N ASP A 425 10.12 -28.47 -17.17
CA ASP A 425 8.69 -28.63 -17.47
C ASP A 425 8.32 -28.08 -18.85
N LYS A 426 9.26 -27.41 -19.54
CA LYS A 426 9.01 -26.73 -20.83
C LYS A 426 8.46 -27.66 -21.91
N ASP A 427 9.00 -28.86 -22.08
CA ASP A 427 8.54 -29.78 -23.12
C ASP A 427 7.12 -30.29 -22.87
N LEU A 428 6.77 -30.54 -21.60
CA LEU A 428 5.40 -30.93 -21.22
C LEU A 428 4.39 -29.81 -21.51
N TYR A 429 4.75 -28.56 -21.17
CA TYR A 429 3.89 -27.42 -21.47
C TYR A 429 3.85 -27.11 -22.98
N LEU A 430 4.95 -27.29 -23.71
CA LEU A 430 4.95 -27.11 -25.18
C LEU A 430 4.00 -28.07 -25.86
N SER A 431 4.02 -29.35 -25.45
CA SER A 431 3.10 -30.37 -25.96
C SER A 431 1.64 -30.01 -25.66
N PHE A 432 1.36 -29.52 -24.45
CA PHE A 432 0.04 -29.07 -24.07
C PHE A 432 -0.43 -27.84 -24.86
N ILE A 433 0.41 -26.82 -25.01
CA ILE A 433 0.12 -25.57 -25.74
C ILE A 433 -0.22 -25.86 -27.20
N LYS A 434 0.49 -26.82 -27.84
CA LYS A 434 0.25 -27.19 -29.24
C LYS A 434 -1.19 -27.61 -29.53
N ASN A 435 -1.92 -28.16 -28.54
CA ASN A 435 -3.30 -28.57 -28.71
C ASN A 435 -4.25 -27.37 -28.97
N TYR A 436 -3.84 -26.16 -28.59
CA TYR A 436 -4.64 -24.94 -28.72
C TYR A 436 -4.25 -24.09 -29.93
N LEU A 437 -3.18 -24.41 -30.65
CA LEU A 437 -2.70 -23.62 -31.81
C LEU A 437 -3.65 -23.68 -33.02
N ASN A 438 -4.57 -24.63 -33.03
CA ASN A 438 -5.61 -24.76 -34.06
C ASN A 438 -7.02 -24.53 -33.51
N SER A 439 -7.14 -24.06 -32.26
CA SER A 439 -8.45 -23.80 -31.67
C SER A 439 -9.25 -22.77 -32.47
N PRO A 440 -10.54 -22.98 -32.70
CA PRO A 440 -11.43 -21.95 -33.24
C PRO A 440 -11.79 -20.87 -32.22
N ASN A 441 -11.51 -21.12 -30.93
CA ASN A 441 -11.74 -20.14 -29.87
C ASN A 441 -10.60 -19.12 -29.83
N GLU A 442 -10.96 -17.85 -29.93
CA GLU A 442 -10.04 -16.71 -29.99
C GLU A 442 -9.06 -16.69 -28.80
N TYR A 443 -9.55 -16.89 -27.59
CA TYR A 443 -8.71 -16.77 -26.38
C TYR A 443 -7.94 -18.03 -26.04
N GLU A 444 -8.40 -19.19 -26.48
CA GLU A 444 -7.58 -20.41 -26.43
C GLU A 444 -6.37 -20.33 -27.36
N LEU A 445 -6.61 -19.86 -28.61
CA LEU A 445 -5.54 -19.63 -29.55
C LEU A 445 -4.59 -18.50 -29.09
N ARG A 446 -5.15 -17.40 -28.52
CA ARG A 446 -4.34 -16.33 -27.94
C ARG A 446 -3.50 -16.83 -26.77
N PHE A 447 -4.06 -17.64 -25.86
CA PHE A 447 -3.32 -18.27 -24.77
C PHE A 447 -2.09 -19.05 -25.31
N ALA A 448 -2.28 -19.88 -26.30
CA ALA A 448 -1.19 -20.66 -26.89
C ALA A 448 -0.08 -19.73 -27.44
N ILE A 449 -0.44 -18.69 -28.19
CA ILE A 449 0.51 -17.73 -28.75
C ILE A 449 1.24 -16.96 -27.66
N VAL A 450 0.53 -16.47 -26.62
CA VAL A 450 1.14 -15.69 -25.55
C VAL A 450 2.06 -16.55 -24.69
N MET A 451 1.70 -17.80 -24.41
CA MET A 451 2.60 -18.76 -23.74
C MET A 451 3.89 -19.00 -24.53
N LEU A 452 3.80 -19.16 -25.85
CA LEU A 452 4.98 -19.27 -26.72
C LEU A 452 5.85 -18.01 -26.67
N LEU A 453 5.22 -16.85 -26.76
CA LEU A 453 5.88 -15.55 -26.73
C LEU A 453 6.57 -15.26 -25.37
N ASP A 454 6.01 -15.69 -24.25
CA ASP A 454 6.56 -15.38 -22.93
C ASP A 454 7.64 -16.36 -22.47
N TYR A 455 7.56 -17.64 -22.88
CA TYR A 455 8.41 -18.69 -22.30
C TYR A 455 9.31 -19.42 -23.31
N TYR A 456 9.05 -19.30 -24.62
CA TYR A 456 9.76 -20.08 -25.65
C TYR A 456 10.56 -19.25 -26.67
N LEU A 457 10.67 -17.95 -26.48
CA LEU A 457 11.59 -17.12 -27.26
C LEU A 457 13.02 -17.15 -26.70
N THR A 458 13.48 -18.33 -26.29
CA THR A 458 14.84 -18.61 -25.83
C THR A 458 15.61 -19.32 -26.92
N GLU A 459 16.96 -19.31 -26.87
CA GLU A 459 17.82 -19.79 -27.93
C GLU A 459 17.44 -21.16 -28.51
N ASP A 460 17.11 -22.13 -27.62
CA ASP A 460 16.76 -23.50 -28.00
C ASP A 460 15.38 -23.65 -28.64
N PHE A 461 14.46 -22.73 -28.36
CA PHE A 461 13.04 -22.88 -28.72
C PHE A 461 12.53 -21.79 -29.68
N ALA A 462 13.24 -20.68 -29.83
CA ALA A 462 12.75 -19.48 -30.49
C ALA A 462 12.30 -19.70 -31.96
N ASP A 463 13.10 -20.40 -32.74
CA ASP A 463 12.79 -20.63 -34.16
C ASP A 463 11.59 -21.57 -34.32
N ASN A 464 11.46 -22.58 -33.45
CA ASN A 464 10.29 -23.47 -33.40
C ASN A 464 9.03 -22.73 -32.95
N ALA A 465 9.14 -21.92 -31.89
CA ALA A 465 8.02 -21.10 -31.39
C ALA A 465 7.53 -20.10 -32.44
N LEU A 466 8.45 -19.44 -33.15
CA LEU A 466 8.13 -18.55 -34.29
C LEU A 466 7.33 -19.28 -35.36
N GLN A 467 7.81 -20.47 -35.78
CA GLN A 467 7.16 -21.27 -36.83
C GLN A 467 5.77 -21.76 -36.38
N LEU A 468 5.60 -22.15 -35.08
CA LEU A 468 4.31 -22.53 -34.53
C LEU A 468 3.31 -21.37 -34.57
N VAL A 469 3.74 -20.17 -34.16
CA VAL A 469 2.90 -18.95 -34.25
C VAL A 469 2.58 -18.59 -35.72
N TYR A 470 3.53 -18.70 -36.60
CA TYR A 470 3.33 -18.41 -38.03
C TYR A 470 2.22 -19.29 -38.62
N ASN A 471 2.20 -20.57 -38.30
CA ASN A 471 1.26 -21.55 -38.82
C ASN A 471 -0.19 -21.38 -38.28
N THR A 472 -0.41 -20.54 -37.25
CA THR A 472 -1.76 -20.29 -36.71
C THR A 472 -2.62 -19.47 -37.67
N LYS A 473 -3.93 -19.68 -37.65
CA LYS A 473 -4.89 -18.92 -38.46
C LYS A 473 -5.11 -17.51 -37.90
N ASP A 474 -5.40 -16.58 -38.79
CA ASP A 474 -5.73 -15.18 -38.49
C ASP A 474 -7.26 -15.08 -38.28
N ILE A 475 -7.78 -15.47 -37.11
CA ILE A 475 -9.22 -15.61 -36.88
C ILE A 475 -9.87 -14.35 -36.27
N SER A 476 -9.08 -13.47 -35.65
CA SER A 476 -9.61 -12.27 -35.00
C SER A 476 -8.54 -11.20 -34.80
N TYR A 477 -8.97 -9.97 -34.50
CA TYR A 477 -8.06 -8.87 -34.16
C TYR A 477 -7.16 -9.21 -32.97
N SER A 478 -7.71 -9.86 -31.92
CA SER A 478 -7.00 -10.20 -30.69
C SER A 478 -5.90 -11.24 -30.96
N VAL A 479 -6.17 -12.24 -31.79
CA VAL A 479 -5.20 -13.25 -32.22
C VAL A 479 -4.11 -12.60 -33.10
N ASN A 480 -4.50 -11.79 -34.09
CA ASN A 480 -3.59 -11.10 -34.99
C ASN A 480 -2.63 -10.17 -34.21
N MET A 481 -3.14 -9.50 -33.17
CA MET A 481 -2.33 -8.67 -32.29
C MET A 481 -1.33 -9.49 -31.47
N ALA A 482 -1.71 -10.69 -30.98
CA ALA A 482 -0.81 -11.59 -30.28
C ALA A 482 0.28 -12.14 -31.20
N LYS A 483 -0.06 -12.53 -32.45
CA LYS A 483 0.92 -12.92 -33.48
C LYS A 483 1.92 -11.80 -33.76
N ALA A 484 1.40 -10.60 -33.99
CA ALA A 484 2.24 -9.42 -34.22
C ALA A 484 3.16 -9.11 -33.04
N TRP A 485 2.68 -9.34 -31.81
CA TRP A 485 3.49 -9.18 -30.62
C TRP A 485 4.60 -10.24 -30.53
N ALA A 486 4.28 -11.50 -30.81
CA ALA A 486 5.25 -12.58 -30.84
C ALA A 486 6.35 -12.34 -31.88
N PHE A 487 5.97 -11.96 -33.11
CA PHE A 487 6.93 -11.65 -34.18
C PHE A 487 7.80 -10.43 -33.84
N SER A 488 7.21 -9.37 -33.26
CA SER A 488 7.97 -8.18 -32.86
C SER A 488 8.94 -8.47 -31.72
N LYS A 489 8.56 -9.34 -30.78
CA LYS A 489 9.41 -9.74 -29.65
C LYS A 489 10.55 -10.65 -30.14
N TYR A 490 10.26 -11.60 -31.03
CA TYR A 490 11.28 -12.40 -31.71
C TYR A 490 12.28 -11.52 -32.45
N PHE A 491 11.78 -10.55 -33.25
CA PHE A 491 12.63 -9.57 -33.95
C PHE A 491 13.53 -8.79 -33.00
N THR A 492 13.01 -8.42 -31.83
CA THR A 492 13.78 -7.67 -30.83
C THR A 492 14.95 -8.49 -30.25
N PHE A 493 14.77 -9.79 -30.08
CA PHE A 493 15.82 -10.68 -29.55
C PHE A 493 16.77 -11.16 -30.64
N TYR A 494 16.28 -11.38 -31.86
CA TYR A 494 17.00 -11.94 -33.00
C TYR A 494 16.81 -11.08 -34.25
N PRO A 495 17.38 -9.83 -34.31
CA PRO A 495 17.03 -8.86 -35.36
C PRO A 495 17.29 -9.32 -36.77
N ASP A 496 18.45 -9.97 -37.06
CA ASP A 496 18.79 -10.45 -38.41
C ASP A 496 17.87 -11.59 -38.84
N LYS A 497 17.61 -12.57 -37.95
CA LYS A 497 16.66 -13.64 -38.22
C LYS A 497 15.23 -13.11 -38.39
N GLY A 498 14.83 -12.12 -37.56
CA GLY A 498 13.52 -11.48 -37.62
C GLY A 498 13.31 -10.69 -38.92
N LEU A 499 14.35 -10.00 -39.42
CA LEU A 499 14.30 -9.29 -40.69
C LEU A 499 14.15 -10.29 -41.86
N ASN A 500 14.97 -11.33 -41.88
CA ASN A 500 14.87 -12.39 -42.88
C ASN A 500 13.49 -13.09 -42.86
N PHE A 501 12.93 -13.34 -41.68
CA PHE A 501 11.58 -13.89 -41.51
C PHE A 501 10.53 -12.98 -42.18
N LEU A 502 10.56 -11.67 -41.95
CA LEU A 502 9.61 -10.72 -42.53
C LEU A 502 9.76 -10.57 -44.04
N GLN A 503 10.97 -10.78 -44.57
CA GLN A 503 11.26 -10.75 -46.03
C GLN A 503 10.82 -12.02 -46.75
N THR A 504 10.92 -13.17 -46.11
CA THR A 504 10.73 -14.47 -46.74
C THR A 504 9.36 -15.10 -46.48
N LYS A 505 8.68 -14.73 -45.42
CA LYS A 505 7.36 -15.28 -45.01
C LYS A 505 6.22 -14.35 -45.38
N SER A 506 5.19 -14.91 -46.00
CA SER A 506 3.97 -14.18 -46.34
C SER A 506 3.05 -14.10 -45.11
N LEU A 507 2.97 -12.92 -44.51
CA LEU A 507 2.00 -12.61 -43.45
C LEU A 507 0.77 -11.93 -44.06
N SER A 508 -0.40 -12.07 -43.40
CA SER A 508 -1.54 -11.25 -43.76
C SER A 508 -1.21 -9.76 -43.61
N LYS A 509 -1.84 -8.92 -44.42
CA LYS A 509 -1.62 -7.47 -44.44
C LYS A 509 -1.73 -6.85 -43.04
N ASP A 510 -2.72 -7.28 -42.28
CA ASP A 510 -2.99 -6.75 -40.94
C ASP A 510 -1.90 -7.17 -39.94
N VAL A 511 -1.54 -8.46 -39.92
CA VAL A 511 -0.49 -8.97 -39.01
C VAL A 511 0.85 -8.34 -39.37
N PHE A 512 1.18 -8.21 -40.64
CA PHE A 512 2.40 -7.54 -41.08
C PHE A 512 2.47 -6.09 -40.63
N LYS A 513 1.39 -5.32 -40.87
CA LYS A 513 1.30 -3.91 -40.44
C LYS A 513 1.43 -3.75 -38.92
N MET A 514 0.72 -4.57 -38.17
CA MET A 514 0.80 -4.57 -36.68
C MET A 514 2.21 -4.93 -36.20
N THR A 515 2.86 -5.93 -36.82
CA THR A 515 4.22 -6.35 -36.47
C THR A 515 5.22 -5.21 -36.71
N CYS A 516 5.21 -4.61 -37.90
CA CYS A 516 6.08 -3.49 -38.22
C CYS A 516 5.86 -2.29 -37.30
N GLN A 517 4.60 -2.00 -36.96
CA GLN A 517 4.32 -0.92 -36.02
C GLN A 517 4.93 -1.20 -34.63
N LYS A 518 4.72 -2.40 -34.07
CA LYS A 518 5.29 -2.78 -32.76
C LYS A 518 6.83 -2.76 -32.77
N ILE A 519 7.48 -3.13 -33.88
CA ILE A 519 8.93 -3.06 -33.97
C ILE A 519 9.40 -1.61 -34.01
N ARG A 520 8.71 -0.72 -34.77
CA ARG A 520 9.02 0.72 -34.80
C ARG A 520 8.87 1.39 -33.43
N ASP A 521 7.83 1.02 -32.66
CA ASP A 521 7.55 1.57 -31.36
C ASP A 521 8.53 1.06 -30.27
N SER A 522 9.21 -0.06 -30.52
CA SER A 522 10.15 -0.66 -29.58
C SER A 522 11.38 0.24 -29.38
N ARG A 523 11.68 0.56 -28.10
CA ARG A 523 12.93 1.26 -27.73
C ARG A 523 14.18 0.37 -27.79
N ARG A 524 14.00 -0.95 -27.88
CA ARG A 524 15.09 -1.93 -27.87
C ARG A 524 15.62 -2.25 -29.28
N VAL A 525 14.90 -1.89 -30.34
CA VAL A 525 15.30 -2.09 -31.72
C VAL A 525 16.07 -0.87 -32.21
N SER A 526 17.28 -1.10 -32.77
CA SER A 526 18.13 -0.02 -33.24
C SER A 526 17.56 0.67 -34.50
N SER A 527 17.98 1.92 -34.72
CA SER A 527 17.53 2.73 -35.86
C SER A 527 17.83 2.06 -37.21
N ARG A 528 18.95 1.32 -37.34
CA ARG A 528 19.32 0.55 -38.55
C ARG A 528 18.20 -0.42 -38.95
N TYR A 529 17.68 -1.20 -38.02
CA TYR A 529 16.63 -2.18 -38.33
C TYR A 529 15.26 -1.52 -38.55
N LYS A 530 14.98 -0.40 -37.86
CA LYS A 530 13.76 0.38 -38.12
C LYS A 530 13.74 0.99 -39.52
N GLU A 531 14.91 1.39 -40.04
CA GLU A 531 15.05 1.90 -41.42
C GLU A 531 14.87 0.78 -42.43
N ALA A 532 15.48 -0.39 -42.20
CA ALA A 532 15.30 -1.56 -43.06
C ALA A 532 13.83 -1.98 -43.25
N LEU A 533 13.00 -1.78 -42.21
CA LEU A 533 11.55 -2.08 -42.25
C LEU A 533 10.74 -1.11 -43.12
N LYS A 534 11.28 0.05 -43.49
CA LYS A 534 10.60 0.98 -44.43
C LYS A 534 10.60 0.49 -45.87
N ASN A 535 11.54 -0.40 -46.18
CA ASN A 535 11.73 -0.96 -47.52
C ASN A 535 11.01 -2.30 -47.70
N LEU A 536 10.26 -2.75 -46.69
CA LEU A 536 9.38 -3.93 -46.73
C LEU A 536 7.93 -3.50 -46.92
#